data_33154825a960046304e2ed7802844f76
#
_entry.id   33154825a960046304e2ed7802844f76
#
_cell.length_a   1.000
_cell.length_b   1.000
_cell.length_c   1.000
_cell.angle_alpha   90.00
_cell.angle_beta   90.00
_cell.angle_gamma   90.00
#
_symmetry.space_group_name_H-M   'P 1'
#
loop_
_entity.id
_entity.type
_entity.pdbx_description
1 polymer ?
#
loop_
_entity_poly.entity_id
_entity_poly.type
_entity_poly.pdbx_seq_one_letter_code
_entity_poly.pdbx_strand_id
1 'polypeptide(L)'
;GRYLDAIRSIDDAGRSTLVGLVELEAGFDSNVNFGSSTGQWVLADGTAVIPLGISLPRNSAVFASALGLNWSVPMGGGWQWTTGGRASLRRYPSAHTLDQDQFDLSSGFAFRTGCHQFNMLAQFQHLQLGGAAFRNALGALGQWQCDLDARTQVGAYLQGFSLDFPEESMRDARR
;
A
#
# COMPACT_ATOMS: atom_id res chain seq x y z
N GLY A 1 -17.25 6.02 2.44
CA GLY A 1 -18.46 6.04 3.10
C GLY A 1 -18.73 4.95 4.13
N ARG A 2 -19.43 3.90 3.75
CA ARG A 2 -20.00 2.90 4.71
C ARG A 2 -18.98 2.15 5.58
N TYR A 3 -17.78 1.95 5.10
CA TYR A 3 -16.70 1.26 5.84
C TYR A 3 -16.18 2.09 7.02
N LEU A 4 -16.02 3.39 6.82
CA LEU A 4 -15.59 4.32 7.88
C LEU A 4 -16.69 4.54 8.93
N ASP A 5 -17.96 4.47 8.53
CA ASP A 5 -19.10 4.61 9.45
C ASP A 5 -19.25 3.38 10.34
N ALA A 6 -18.97 2.17 9.83
CA ALA A 6 -18.94 0.94 10.62
C ALA A 6 -17.82 0.96 11.69
N ILE A 7 -16.65 1.49 11.36
CA ILE A 7 -15.55 1.66 12.33
C ILE A 7 -15.93 2.68 13.41
N ARG A 8 -16.57 3.78 13.05
CA ARG A 8 -17.00 4.83 13.99
C ARG A 8 -18.07 4.34 14.99
N SER A 9 -19.00 3.49 14.55
CA SER A 9 -20.07 2.99 15.42
C SER A 9 -19.61 2.00 16.49
N ILE A 10 -18.45 1.41 16.33
CA ILE A 10 -17.87 0.42 17.24
C ILE A 10 -17.00 1.10 18.32
N ASP A 11 -16.50 2.30 18.05
CA ASP A 11 -15.61 3.08 18.92
C ASP A 11 -16.28 3.52 20.25
N ASP A 12 -17.60 3.63 20.26
CA ASP A 12 -18.38 4.08 21.45
C ASP A 12 -18.48 3.03 22.57
N ALA A 13 -18.04 1.79 22.36
CA ALA A 13 -18.30 0.70 23.29
C ALA A 13 -17.13 0.35 24.23
N GLY A 14 -15.97 1.00 24.11
CA GLY A 14 -14.78 0.68 24.94
C GLY A 14 -14.26 -0.77 24.77
N ARG A 15 -14.62 -1.44 23.69
CA ARG A 15 -14.22 -2.83 23.38
C ARG A 15 -13.15 -2.86 22.27
N SER A 16 -12.27 -3.84 22.37
CA SER A 16 -11.34 -4.11 21.28
C SER A 16 -12.11 -4.57 20.03
N THR A 17 -11.65 -4.11 18.87
CA THR A 17 -12.28 -4.42 17.56
C THR A 17 -11.28 -5.09 16.67
N LEU A 18 -11.67 -6.20 16.05
CA LEU A 18 -10.92 -6.87 14.99
C LEU A 18 -11.73 -6.81 13.69
N VAL A 19 -11.14 -6.24 12.65
CA VAL A 19 -11.73 -6.16 11.31
C VAL A 19 -10.87 -6.94 10.35
N GLY A 20 -11.50 -7.85 9.58
CA GLY A 20 -10.87 -8.60 8.50
C GLY A 20 -11.37 -8.13 7.13
N LEU A 21 -10.50 -8.15 6.13
CA LEU A 21 -10.82 -7.86 4.73
C LEU A 21 -10.23 -8.96 3.86
N VAL A 22 -11.04 -9.50 2.95
CA VAL A 22 -10.60 -10.40 1.89
C VAL A 22 -10.92 -9.75 0.55
N GLU A 23 -9.95 -9.70 -0.34
CA GLU A 23 -10.11 -9.18 -1.69
C GLU A 23 -9.69 -10.26 -2.69
N LEU A 24 -10.47 -10.42 -3.74
CA LEU A 24 -10.17 -11.28 -4.88
C LEU A 24 -10.38 -10.47 -6.15
N GLU A 25 -9.42 -10.53 -7.05
CA GLU A 25 -9.44 -9.84 -8.33
C GLU A 25 -9.06 -10.82 -9.44
N ALA A 26 -9.79 -10.76 -10.55
CA ALA A 26 -9.41 -11.42 -11.79
C ALA A 26 -9.58 -10.43 -12.94
N GLY A 27 -8.61 -10.39 -13.84
CA GLY A 27 -8.60 -9.44 -14.93
C GLY A 27 -7.66 -9.84 -16.05
N PHE A 28 -7.50 -8.95 -17.00
CA PHE A 28 -6.58 -9.10 -18.12
C PHE A 28 -5.82 -7.77 -18.31
N ASP A 29 -4.50 -7.85 -18.39
CA ASP A 29 -3.63 -6.72 -18.67
C ASP A 29 -2.94 -6.93 -20.01
N SER A 30 -3.10 -5.98 -20.93
CA SER A 30 -2.54 -6.02 -22.27
C SER A 30 -1.08 -5.56 -22.33
N ASN A 31 -0.53 -5.02 -21.23
CA ASN A 31 0.84 -4.51 -21.17
C ASN A 31 1.43 -4.62 -19.76
N VAL A 32 1.50 -5.83 -19.22
CA VAL A 32 1.96 -6.10 -17.84
C VAL A 32 3.40 -5.67 -17.56
N ASN A 33 4.23 -5.52 -18.60
CA ASN A 33 5.64 -5.12 -18.48
C ASN A 33 5.89 -3.66 -18.85
N PHE A 34 4.86 -2.85 -19.03
CA PHE A 34 4.96 -1.45 -19.46
C PHE A 34 5.79 -1.27 -20.74
N GLY A 35 5.77 -2.27 -21.62
CA GLY A 35 6.50 -2.26 -22.88
C GLY A 35 6.03 -1.16 -23.83
N SER A 36 6.95 -0.70 -24.69
CA SER A 36 6.64 0.31 -25.70
C SER A 36 5.68 -0.25 -26.76
N SER A 37 4.54 0.40 -26.95
CA SER A 37 3.57 0.02 -27.99
C SER A 37 4.00 0.35 -29.42
N THR A 38 5.03 1.20 -29.58
CA THR A 38 5.43 1.70 -30.89
C THR A 38 6.47 0.83 -31.61
N GLY A 39 7.04 -0.18 -30.92
CA GLY A 39 8.07 -1.07 -31.50
C GLY A 39 9.38 -0.37 -31.90
N GLN A 40 9.43 0.96 -31.76
CA GLN A 40 10.63 1.77 -32.04
C GLN A 40 10.70 2.93 -31.06
N TRP A 41 11.90 3.24 -30.60
CA TRP A 41 12.22 4.47 -29.91
C TRP A 41 13.03 5.37 -30.82
N VAL A 42 12.65 6.61 -30.96
CA VAL A 42 13.43 7.61 -31.68
C VAL A 42 14.14 8.48 -30.66
N LEU A 43 15.45 8.43 -30.66
CA LEU A 43 16.30 9.27 -29.84
C LEU A 43 16.24 10.73 -30.33
N ALA A 44 16.67 11.68 -29.50
CA ALA A 44 16.65 13.10 -29.82
C ALA A 44 17.50 13.47 -31.07
N ASP A 45 18.44 12.63 -31.46
CA ASP A 45 19.28 12.75 -32.66
C ASP A 45 18.61 12.13 -33.92
N GLY A 46 17.40 11.61 -33.81
CA GLY A 46 16.70 10.94 -34.90
C GLY A 46 17.03 9.46 -35.08
N THR A 47 17.91 8.89 -34.27
CA THR A 47 18.29 7.48 -34.37
C THR A 47 17.09 6.61 -33.90
N ALA A 48 16.65 5.69 -34.77
CA ALA A 48 15.65 4.69 -34.42
C ALA A 48 16.32 3.51 -33.69
N VAL A 49 15.89 3.25 -32.46
CA VAL A 49 16.31 2.09 -31.67
C VAL A 49 15.16 1.09 -31.63
N ILE A 50 15.42 -0.14 -32.10
CA ILE A 50 14.47 -1.23 -31.98
C ILE A 50 14.62 -1.83 -30.58
N PRO A 51 13.60 -1.76 -29.72
CA PRO A 51 13.69 -2.35 -28.41
C PRO A 51 13.87 -3.87 -28.50
N LEU A 52 14.64 -4.43 -27.58
CA LEU A 52 14.74 -5.88 -27.43
C LEU A 52 13.34 -6.46 -27.15
N GLY A 53 13.10 -7.71 -27.51
CA GLY A 53 11.78 -8.35 -27.35
C GLY A 53 11.18 -8.29 -25.95
N ILE A 54 12.01 -8.10 -24.89
CA ILE A 54 11.59 -7.87 -23.51
C ILE A 54 10.95 -6.50 -23.28
N SER A 55 11.19 -5.54 -24.18
CA SER A 55 10.64 -4.17 -24.12
C SER A 55 9.33 -4.01 -24.89
N LEU A 56 8.86 -5.06 -25.58
CA LEU A 56 7.56 -5.07 -26.24
C LEU A 56 6.43 -5.36 -25.23
N PRO A 57 5.22 -4.86 -25.48
CA PRO A 57 4.07 -5.15 -24.63
C PRO A 57 3.84 -6.65 -24.51
N ARG A 58 3.67 -7.12 -23.28
CA ARG A 58 3.28 -8.51 -22.98
C ARG A 58 1.91 -8.50 -22.34
N ASN A 59 1.03 -9.36 -22.80
CA ASN A 59 -0.27 -9.53 -22.20
C ASN A 59 -0.30 -10.70 -21.22
N SER A 60 -1.12 -10.62 -20.21
CA SER A 60 -1.39 -11.70 -19.28
C SER A 60 -2.77 -11.57 -18.65
N ALA A 61 -3.36 -12.69 -18.30
CA ALA A 61 -4.38 -12.70 -17.27
C ALA A 61 -3.74 -12.22 -15.94
N VAL A 62 -4.55 -11.63 -15.09
CA VAL A 62 -4.18 -11.16 -13.75
C VAL A 62 -5.09 -11.83 -12.75
N PHE A 63 -4.50 -12.45 -11.73
CA PHE A 63 -5.20 -12.93 -10.56
C PHE A 63 -4.57 -12.30 -9.33
N ALA A 64 -5.37 -11.62 -8.53
CA ALA A 64 -4.89 -11.08 -7.27
C ALA A 64 -5.78 -11.49 -6.11
N SER A 65 -5.16 -11.64 -4.95
CA SER A 65 -5.84 -11.85 -3.69
C SER A 65 -5.16 -11.07 -2.59
N ALA A 66 -5.94 -10.59 -1.62
CA ALA A 66 -5.39 -10.00 -0.42
C ALA A 66 -6.21 -10.36 0.80
N LEU A 67 -5.51 -10.48 1.92
CA LEU A 67 -6.05 -10.64 3.25
C LEU A 67 -5.53 -9.50 4.11
N GLY A 68 -6.43 -8.75 4.71
CA GLY A 68 -6.13 -7.69 5.67
C GLY A 68 -6.75 -7.98 7.02
N LEU A 69 -6.04 -7.67 8.09
CA LEU A 69 -6.54 -7.70 9.47
C LEU A 69 -6.16 -6.39 10.14
N ASN A 70 -7.09 -5.81 10.88
CA ASN A 70 -6.85 -4.64 11.71
C ASN A 70 -7.45 -4.86 13.09
N TRP A 71 -6.65 -4.70 14.12
CA TRP A 71 -7.03 -4.82 15.50
C TRP A 71 -6.81 -3.50 16.23
N SER A 72 -7.85 -3.05 16.92
CA SER A 72 -7.87 -1.80 17.67
C SER A 72 -8.28 -2.06 19.11
N VAL A 73 -7.53 -1.50 20.05
CA VAL A 73 -7.72 -1.68 21.49
C VAL A 73 -7.85 -0.30 22.16
N PRO A 74 -9.03 0.06 22.69
CA PRO A 74 -9.20 1.27 23.51
C PRO A 74 -8.35 1.18 24.78
N MET A 75 -7.63 2.25 25.10
CA MET A 75 -6.75 2.34 26.25
C MET A 75 -7.29 3.30 27.34
N GLY A 76 -8.46 3.92 27.09
CA GLY A 76 -9.05 4.94 27.95
C GLY A 76 -8.48 6.35 27.68
N GLY A 77 -9.21 7.37 28.18
CA GLY A 77 -8.78 8.77 28.04
C GLY A 77 -8.68 9.26 26.59
N GLY A 78 -9.40 8.66 25.65
CA GLY A 78 -9.34 9.00 24.22
C GLY A 78 -8.20 8.33 23.47
N TRP A 79 -7.39 7.50 24.11
CA TRP A 79 -6.32 6.73 23.49
C TRP A 79 -6.79 5.38 22.98
N GLN A 80 -6.25 4.99 21.85
CA GLN A 80 -6.47 3.71 21.21
C GLN A 80 -5.15 3.21 20.62
N TRP A 81 -4.83 1.95 20.85
CA TRP A 81 -3.76 1.27 20.12
C TRP A 81 -4.36 0.56 18.92
N THR A 82 -3.69 0.64 17.78
CA THR A 82 -4.09 -0.05 16.55
C THR A 82 -2.91 -0.79 15.95
N THR A 83 -3.16 -1.97 15.45
CA THR A 83 -2.20 -2.74 14.69
C THR A 83 -2.91 -3.42 13.54
N GLY A 84 -2.27 -3.46 12.38
CA GLY A 84 -2.85 -4.05 11.19
C GLY A 84 -1.79 -4.68 10.32
N GLY A 85 -2.20 -5.71 9.60
CA GLY A 85 -1.38 -6.38 8.62
C GLY A 85 -2.18 -6.67 7.36
N ARG A 86 -1.50 -6.65 6.22
CA ARG A 86 -2.06 -7.03 4.92
C ARG A 86 -1.04 -7.89 4.18
N ALA A 87 -1.50 -9.04 3.69
CA ALA A 87 -0.75 -9.85 2.74
C ALA A 87 -1.50 -9.84 1.41
N SER A 88 -0.80 -9.60 0.32
CA SER A 88 -1.38 -9.63 -1.02
C SER A 88 -0.50 -10.39 -1.99
N LEU A 89 -1.15 -11.09 -2.91
CA LEU A 89 -0.53 -11.88 -3.96
C LEU A 89 -1.09 -11.41 -5.28
N ARG A 90 -0.22 -11.22 -6.28
CA ARG A 90 -0.63 -10.93 -7.66
C ARG A 90 0.14 -11.84 -8.60
N ARG A 91 -0.55 -12.52 -9.48
CA ARG A 91 -0.02 -13.55 -10.38
C ARG A 91 -0.32 -13.23 -11.82
N TYR A 92 0.70 -13.38 -12.64
CA TYR A 92 0.67 -13.18 -14.08
C TYR A 92 1.09 -14.47 -14.80
N PRO A 93 0.14 -15.38 -15.14
CA PRO A 93 0.47 -16.69 -15.73
C PRO A 93 1.38 -16.66 -16.96
N SER A 94 1.34 -15.58 -17.74
CA SER A 94 2.21 -15.40 -18.92
C SER A 94 3.49 -14.60 -18.64
N ALA A 95 3.68 -14.10 -17.38
CA ALA A 95 4.78 -13.21 -17.02
C ALA A 95 5.19 -13.39 -15.56
N HIS A 96 5.53 -14.60 -15.14
CA HIS A 96 5.84 -14.97 -13.74
C HIS A 96 6.96 -14.13 -13.10
N THR A 97 7.86 -13.56 -13.89
CA THR A 97 8.89 -12.63 -13.39
C THR A 97 8.31 -11.34 -12.82
N LEU A 98 7.03 -11.06 -13.08
CA LEU A 98 6.28 -9.90 -12.59
C LEU A 98 5.29 -10.27 -11.48
N ASP A 99 5.26 -11.55 -11.06
CA ASP A 99 4.47 -11.97 -9.90
C ASP A 99 4.90 -11.18 -8.67
N GLN A 100 3.90 -10.74 -7.88
CA GLN A 100 4.13 -9.89 -6.73
C GLN A 100 3.59 -10.55 -5.47
N ASP A 101 4.40 -10.55 -4.43
CA ASP A 101 4.02 -10.89 -3.07
C ASP A 101 4.35 -9.70 -2.18
N GLN A 102 3.33 -9.14 -1.52
CA GLN A 102 3.51 -7.98 -0.65
C GLN A 102 2.96 -8.27 0.73
N PHE A 103 3.73 -7.87 1.73
CA PHE A 103 3.34 -7.90 3.11
C PHE A 103 3.51 -6.50 3.72
N ASP A 104 2.44 -5.99 4.29
CA ASP A 104 2.41 -4.69 4.98
C ASP A 104 2.04 -4.92 6.44
N LEU A 105 2.72 -4.24 7.34
CA LEU A 105 2.44 -4.21 8.77
C LEU A 105 2.42 -2.77 9.26
N SER A 106 1.48 -2.43 10.11
CA SER A 106 1.42 -1.15 10.78
C SER A 106 1.03 -1.31 12.23
N SER A 107 1.60 -0.47 13.11
CA SER A 107 1.21 -0.44 14.51
C SER A 107 1.46 0.94 15.09
N GLY A 108 0.58 1.38 16.01
CA GLY A 108 0.74 2.68 16.63
C GLY A 108 -0.46 3.08 17.47
N PHE A 109 -0.61 4.39 17.67
CA PHE A 109 -1.60 4.96 18.56
C PHE A 109 -2.47 5.98 17.83
N ALA A 110 -3.74 5.98 18.19
CA ALA A 110 -4.67 7.05 17.91
C ALA A 110 -5.05 7.74 19.21
N PHE A 111 -5.26 9.06 19.16
CA PHE A 111 -5.72 9.86 20.27
C PHE A 111 -6.80 10.82 19.81
N ARG A 112 -7.94 10.85 20.50
CA ARG A 112 -9.06 11.74 20.20
C ARG A 112 -9.37 12.64 21.38
N THR A 113 -9.51 13.94 21.11
CA THR A 113 -9.96 14.94 22.09
C THR A 113 -10.74 16.05 21.40
N GLY A 114 -11.98 16.24 21.80
CA GLY A 114 -12.89 17.20 21.13
C GLY A 114 -13.04 16.87 19.64
N CYS A 115 -12.79 17.85 18.77
CA CYS A 115 -12.81 17.66 17.32
C CYS A 115 -11.53 17.03 16.77
N HIS A 116 -10.44 16.98 17.57
CA HIS A 116 -9.12 16.56 17.11
C HIS A 116 -8.96 15.05 17.21
N GLN A 117 -8.43 14.47 16.14
CA GLN A 117 -7.94 13.10 16.10
C GLN A 117 -6.49 13.09 15.60
N PHE A 118 -5.62 12.42 16.33
CA PHE A 118 -4.21 12.21 16.00
C PHE A 118 -3.96 10.73 15.79
N ASN A 119 -3.21 10.36 14.75
CA ASN A 119 -2.76 9.01 14.51
C ASN A 119 -1.24 9.02 14.31
N MET A 120 -0.55 8.10 14.97
CA MET A 120 0.89 7.89 14.82
C MET A 120 1.14 6.40 14.61
N LEU A 121 1.67 6.04 13.46
CA LEU A 121 1.88 4.65 13.05
C LEU A 121 3.33 4.44 12.63
N ALA A 122 3.95 3.38 13.11
CA ALA A 122 5.10 2.76 12.47
C ALA A 122 4.60 1.81 11.38
N GLN A 123 5.32 1.74 10.27
CA GLN A 123 4.93 0.96 9.09
C GLN A 123 6.12 0.16 8.58
N PHE A 124 5.88 -1.08 8.20
CA PHE A 124 6.82 -1.95 7.52
C PHE A 124 6.16 -2.54 6.28
N GLN A 125 6.90 -2.58 5.17
CA GLN A 125 6.47 -3.18 3.93
C GLN A 125 7.58 -4.08 3.40
N HIS A 126 7.20 -5.25 2.90
CA HIS A 126 8.08 -6.17 2.18
C HIS A 126 7.43 -6.52 0.86
N LEU A 127 8.17 -6.34 -0.22
CA LEU A 127 7.74 -6.63 -1.58
C LEU A 127 8.72 -7.60 -2.24
N GLN A 128 8.18 -8.67 -2.80
CA GLN A 128 8.88 -9.60 -3.69
C GLN A 128 8.36 -9.46 -5.11
N LEU A 129 9.25 -9.61 -6.07
CA LEU A 129 8.95 -9.68 -7.50
C LEU A 129 9.55 -10.94 -8.09
N GLY A 130 8.73 -11.74 -8.80
CA GLY A 130 9.18 -12.99 -9.41
C GLY A 130 9.79 -13.98 -8.41
N GLY A 131 9.41 -13.90 -7.11
CA GLY A 131 9.96 -14.72 -6.04
C GLY A 131 11.25 -14.21 -5.39
N ALA A 132 11.82 -13.11 -5.88
CA ALA A 132 12.99 -12.47 -5.28
C ALA A 132 12.60 -11.27 -4.42
N ALA A 133 13.33 -11.02 -3.32
CA ALA A 133 13.11 -9.86 -2.47
C ALA A 133 13.46 -8.58 -3.24
N PHE A 134 12.49 -7.74 -3.50
CA PHE A 134 12.67 -6.53 -4.30
C PHE A 134 12.88 -5.29 -3.45
N ARG A 135 12.05 -5.10 -2.40
CA ARG A 135 12.10 -3.89 -1.57
C ARG A 135 11.62 -4.16 -0.16
N ASN A 136 12.35 -3.64 0.81
CA ASN A 136 11.88 -3.41 2.17
C ASN A 136 11.66 -1.91 2.37
N ALA A 137 10.61 -1.55 3.10
CA ALA A 137 10.38 -0.17 3.50
C ALA A 137 10.02 -0.13 4.99
N LEU A 138 10.70 0.72 5.74
CA LEU A 138 10.39 1.03 7.13
C LEU A 138 10.05 2.50 7.24
N GLY A 139 8.91 2.82 7.81
CA GLY A 139 8.43 4.19 7.85
C GLY A 139 7.60 4.53 9.06
N ALA A 140 7.21 5.80 9.11
CA ALA A 140 6.29 6.33 10.08
C ALA A 140 5.29 7.28 9.42
N LEU A 141 4.07 7.28 9.94
CA LEU A 141 2.97 8.18 9.56
C LEU A 141 2.51 8.94 10.80
N GLY A 142 2.44 10.26 10.70
CA GLY A 142 1.71 11.13 11.61
C GLY A 142 0.54 11.78 10.87
N GLN A 143 -0.65 11.70 11.44
CA GLN A 143 -1.85 12.30 10.87
C GLN A 143 -2.61 13.07 11.95
N TRP A 144 -3.12 14.22 11.60
CA TRP A 144 -4.05 15.00 12.38
C TRP A 144 -5.28 15.31 11.56
N GLN A 145 -6.46 15.24 12.18
CA GLN A 145 -7.70 15.73 11.60
C GLN A 145 -8.60 16.34 12.67
N CYS A 146 -9.48 17.26 12.25
CA CYS A 146 -10.49 17.87 13.10
C CYS A 146 -11.81 17.97 12.32
N ASP A 147 -12.88 17.46 12.89
CA ASP A 147 -14.24 17.60 12.38
C ASP A 147 -14.81 18.93 12.91
N LEU A 148 -14.79 20.00 12.10
CA LEU A 148 -15.26 21.34 12.48
C LEU A 148 -16.79 21.36 12.63
N ASP A 149 -17.49 20.66 11.75
CA ASP A 149 -18.93 20.46 11.77
C ASP A 149 -19.30 19.15 11.03
N ALA A 150 -20.60 18.84 10.90
CA ALA A 150 -21.08 17.62 10.26
C ALA A 150 -20.73 17.50 8.76
N ARG A 151 -20.23 18.56 8.14
CA ARG A 151 -19.91 18.62 6.70
C ARG A 151 -18.47 19.00 6.41
N THR A 152 -17.76 19.55 7.41
CA THR A 152 -16.43 20.13 7.22
C THR A 152 -15.40 19.41 8.09
N GLN A 153 -14.43 18.79 7.45
CA GLN A 153 -13.26 18.16 8.09
C GLN A 153 -11.98 18.80 7.55
N VAL A 154 -11.05 19.08 8.43
CA VAL A 154 -9.70 19.57 8.09
C VAL A 154 -8.67 18.59 8.61
N GLY A 155 -7.61 18.37 7.85
CA GLY A 155 -6.56 17.44 8.26
C GLY A 155 -5.24 17.71 7.58
N ALA A 156 -4.19 17.19 8.20
CA ALA A 156 -2.83 17.17 7.68
C ALA A 156 -2.18 15.82 7.99
N TYR A 157 -1.25 15.38 7.16
CA TYR A 157 -0.44 14.21 7.44
C TYR A 157 1.00 14.43 7.01
N LEU A 158 1.90 13.71 7.67
CA LEU A 158 3.31 13.59 7.32
C LEU A 158 3.68 12.12 7.33
N GLN A 159 4.34 11.66 6.28
CA GLN A 159 4.80 10.29 6.15
C GLN A 159 6.22 10.26 5.63
N GLY A 160 7.04 9.37 6.19
CA GLY A 160 8.41 9.15 5.75
C GLY A 160 8.75 7.67 5.72
N PHE A 161 9.58 7.27 4.74
CA PHE A 161 10.09 5.91 4.60
C PHE A 161 11.59 5.90 4.37
N SER A 162 12.24 4.87 4.93
CA SER A 162 13.55 4.39 4.50
C SER A 162 13.32 3.17 3.61
N LEU A 163 13.84 3.21 2.39
CA LEU A 163 13.73 2.16 1.41
C LEU A 163 15.07 1.42 1.29
N ASP A 164 15.01 0.11 1.31
CA ASP A 164 16.13 -0.80 1.13
C ASP A 164 15.80 -1.75 -0.03
N PHE A 165 16.75 -1.89 -0.98
CA PHE A 165 16.63 -2.75 -2.15
C PHE A 165 17.72 -3.83 -2.06
N PRO A 166 17.41 -5.03 -1.54
CA PRO A 166 18.42 -6.06 -1.23
C PRO A 166 19.34 -6.46 -2.37
N GLU A 167 18.85 -6.41 -3.62
CA GLU A 167 19.65 -6.77 -4.81
C GLU A 167 20.28 -5.56 -5.52
N GLU A 168 19.87 -4.33 -5.17
CA GLU A 168 20.31 -3.11 -5.85
C GLU A 168 20.51 -1.97 -4.85
N SER A 169 21.57 -2.03 -4.06
CA SER A 169 21.85 -1.04 -3.00
C SER A 169 21.97 0.42 -3.50
N MET A 170 22.22 0.63 -4.79
CA MET A 170 22.24 1.97 -5.41
C MET A 170 20.83 2.62 -5.46
N ARG A 171 19.77 1.86 -5.22
CA ARG A 171 18.38 2.36 -5.17
C ARG A 171 17.89 2.71 -3.77
N ASP A 172 18.68 2.45 -2.75
CA ASP A 172 18.32 2.78 -1.37
C ASP A 172 18.00 4.26 -1.24
N ALA A 173 16.88 4.57 -0.65
CA ALA A 173 16.41 5.94 -0.51
C ALA A 173 15.70 6.20 0.82
N ARG A 174 15.80 7.44 1.29
CA ARG A 174 14.97 7.98 2.39
C ARG A 174 14.01 8.99 1.79
N ARG A 175 12.73 8.84 2.06
CA ARG A 175 11.65 9.72 1.62
C ARG A 175 10.74 10.13 2.78
#